data_746272d953570f7102db73bb57de9c56
#
_entry.id   746272d953570f7102db73bb57de9c56
#
_cell.length_a   1.000
_cell.length_b   1.000
_cell.length_c   1.000
_cell.angle_alpha   90.00
_cell.angle_beta   90.00
_cell.angle_gamma   90.00
#
_symmetry.space_group_name_H-M   'P 1'
#
loop_
_entity.id
_entity.type
_entity.pdbx_description
1 polymer ?
#
loop_
_entity_poly.entity_id
_entity_poly.type
_entity_poly.pdbx_seq_one_letter_code
_entity_poly.pdbx_strand_id
1 'polypeptide(L)'
;MVTIKDVAKYAGVSYSTVSRALADSSLVDAKTKKKVLRAAEEMHYVPNQMARSLKGGKSRTVLLIVPDLTNAFFPKMVTCFEENLRKHDYSILLGISDNTEEQENRCFERASSFGAEGIVWIACDENQERISNLIRLSLIHISEPTRP
;
A
#
# COMPACT_ATOMS: atom_id res chain seq x y z
N MET A 1 -2.84 9.76 -20.37
CA MET A 1 -2.15 8.85 -19.44
C MET A 1 -1.90 7.55 -20.15
N VAL A 2 -0.67 7.06 -20.20
CA VAL A 2 -0.33 5.79 -20.86
C VAL A 2 -0.92 4.63 -20.09
N THR A 3 -1.54 3.68 -20.80
CA THR A 3 -2.18 2.51 -20.22
C THR A 3 -1.39 1.24 -20.51
N ILE A 4 -1.63 0.19 -19.76
CA ILE A 4 -1.03 -1.14 -20.02
C ILE A 4 -1.39 -1.67 -21.42
N LYS A 5 -2.55 -1.26 -21.99
CA LYS A 5 -2.94 -1.62 -23.36
C LYS A 5 -2.06 -0.94 -24.41
N ASP A 6 -1.64 0.30 -24.14
CA ASP A 6 -0.74 1.04 -25.01
C ASP A 6 0.65 0.40 -25.01
N VAL A 7 1.15 -0.01 -23.85
CA VAL A 7 2.41 -0.78 -23.73
C VAL A 7 2.32 -2.10 -24.48
N ALA A 8 1.20 -2.82 -24.39
CA ALA A 8 0.98 -4.08 -25.10
C ALA A 8 1.03 -3.87 -26.61
N LYS A 9 0.37 -2.83 -27.12
CA LYS A 9 0.38 -2.44 -28.53
C LYS A 9 1.81 -2.08 -29.00
N TYR A 10 2.49 -1.25 -28.22
CA TYR A 10 3.87 -0.81 -28.54
C TYR A 10 4.87 -1.98 -28.54
N ALA A 11 4.77 -2.86 -27.54
CA ALA A 11 5.61 -4.04 -27.44
C ALA A 11 5.18 -5.20 -28.37
N GLY A 12 4.05 -5.08 -29.10
CA GLY A 12 3.56 -6.14 -29.99
C GLY A 12 3.27 -7.45 -29.27
N VAL A 13 2.72 -7.39 -28.06
CA VAL A 13 2.36 -8.57 -27.25
C VAL A 13 0.95 -8.39 -26.64
N SER A 14 0.39 -9.47 -26.09
CA SER A 14 -0.91 -9.41 -25.46
C SER A 14 -0.87 -8.62 -24.13
N TYR A 15 -2.01 -8.04 -23.72
CA TYR A 15 -2.18 -7.41 -22.41
C TYR A 15 -1.76 -8.33 -21.24
N SER A 16 -2.14 -9.63 -21.32
CA SER A 16 -1.77 -10.61 -20.31
C SER A 16 -0.27 -10.86 -20.24
N THR A 17 0.41 -10.82 -21.37
CA THR A 17 1.88 -10.94 -21.43
C THR A 17 2.54 -9.73 -20.77
N VAL A 18 2.08 -8.51 -21.04
CA VAL A 18 2.60 -7.30 -20.36
C VAL A 18 2.37 -7.39 -18.87
N SER A 19 1.14 -7.74 -18.42
CA SER A 19 0.82 -7.86 -17.00
C SER A 19 1.71 -8.87 -16.28
N ARG A 20 1.97 -10.02 -16.89
CA ARG A 20 2.85 -11.06 -16.34
C ARG A 20 4.33 -10.63 -16.35
N ALA A 21 4.80 -10.00 -17.43
CA ALA A 21 6.17 -9.50 -17.50
C ALA A 21 6.48 -8.44 -16.44
N LEU A 22 5.54 -7.51 -16.19
CA LEU A 22 5.66 -6.48 -15.15
C LEU A 22 5.53 -7.05 -13.73
N ALA A 23 4.89 -8.22 -13.57
CA ALA A 23 4.80 -8.94 -12.30
C ALA A 23 5.95 -9.92 -12.06
N ASP A 24 6.96 -9.92 -12.89
CA ASP A 24 8.13 -10.82 -12.83
C ASP A 24 7.78 -12.32 -12.90
N SER A 25 6.67 -12.65 -13.57
CA SER A 25 6.21 -14.02 -13.69
C SER A 25 7.19 -14.90 -14.49
N SER A 26 7.42 -16.12 -14.01
CA SER A 26 8.19 -17.15 -14.71
C SER A 26 7.52 -17.66 -16.00
N LEU A 27 6.24 -17.31 -16.21
CA LEU A 27 5.47 -17.69 -17.41
C LEU A 27 5.79 -16.83 -18.64
N VAL A 28 6.71 -15.86 -18.53
CA VAL A 28 7.15 -15.02 -19.65
C VAL A 28 8.66 -15.22 -19.82
N ASP A 29 9.05 -15.55 -21.03
CA ASP A 29 10.47 -15.74 -21.35
C ASP A 29 11.27 -14.44 -21.19
N ALA A 30 12.57 -14.56 -20.93
CA ALA A 30 13.46 -13.44 -20.62
C ALA A 30 13.54 -12.40 -21.77
N LYS A 31 13.46 -12.83 -23.03
CA LYS A 31 13.50 -11.94 -24.19
C LYS A 31 12.24 -11.08 -24.29
N THR A 32 11.08 -11.69 -24.11
CA THR A 32 9.79 -10.99 -24.11
C THR A 32 9.67 -10.06 -22.90
N LYS A 33 10.13 -10.49 -21.72
CA LYS A 33 10.16 -9.66 -20.52
C LYS A 33 11.01 -8.40 -20.73
N LYS A 34 12.23 -8.55 -21.25
CA LYS A 34 13.13 -7.42 -21.57
C LYS A 34 12.49 -6.45 -22.57
N LYS A 35 11.80 -6.97 -23.61
CA LYS A 35 11.07 -6.16 -24.58
C LYS A 35 9.95 -5.33 -23.94
N VAL A 36 9.16 -5.95 -23.04
CA VAL A 36 8.05 -5.28 -22.34
C VAL A 36 8.57 -4.21 -21.38
N LEU A 37 9.61 -4.52 -20.60
CA LEU A 37 10.19 -3.56 -19.65
C LEU A 37 10.73 -2.32 -20.37
N ARG A 38 11.45 -2.53 -21.50
CA ARG A 38 11.93 -1.44 -22.33
C ARG A 38 10.79 -0.59 -22.90
N ALA A 39 9.73 -1.22 -23.40
CA ALA A 39 8.54 -0.52 -23.90
C ALA A 39 7.86 0.31 -22.81
N ALA A 40 7.75 -0.22 -21.59
CA ALA A 40 7.18 0.50 -20.45
C ALA A 40 8.03 1.71 -20.06
N GLU A 41 9.35 1.58 -20.05
CA GLU A 41 10.30 2.66 -19.77
C GLU A 41 10.24 3.77 -20.84
N GLU A 42 10.32 3.42 -22.12
CA GLU A 42 10.25 4.36 -23.26
C GLU A 42 8.93 5.14 -23.29
N MET A 43 7.84 4.51 -22.85
CA MET A 43 6.52 5.12 -22.77
C MET A 43 6.25 5.84 -21.43
N HIS A 44 7.20 5.84 -20.51
CA HIS A 44 7.02 6.35 -19.14
C HIS A 44 5.77 5.75 -18.45
N TYR A 45 5.52 4.46 -18.69
CA TYR A 45 4.39 3.77 -18.11
C TYR A 45 4.67 3.39 -16.65
N VAL A 46 3.84 3.90 -15.75
CA VAL A 46 3.87 3.52 -14.33
C VAL A 46 2.74 2.52 -14.07
N PRO A 47 3.05 1.29 -13.61
CA PRO A 47 2.03 0.32 -13.26
C PRO A 47 1.08 0.84 -12.19
N ASN A 48 -0.22 0.77 -12.43
CA ASN A 48 -1.22 1.16 -11.44
C ASN A 48 -1.37 0.04 -10.39
N GLN A 49 -0.88 0.30 -9.19
CA GLN A 49 -0.92 -0.66 -8.07
C GLN A 49 -2.36 -1.00 -7.66
N MET A 50 -3.28 -0.04 -7.67
CA MET A 50 -4.70 -0.30 -7.38
C MET A 50 -5.32 -1.26 -8.41
N ALA A 51 -4.99 -1.12 -9.69
CA ALA A 51 -5.45 -2.05 -10.71
C ALA A 51 -4.85 -3.46 -10.56
N ARG A 52 -3.68 -3.59 -9.93
CA ARG A 52 -3.06 -4.89 -9.61
C ARG A 52 -3.73 -5.55 -8.40
N SER A 53 -4.06 -4.80 -7.36
CA SER A 53 -4.74 -5.32 -6.17
C SER A 53 -6.14 -5.83 -6.48
N LEU A 54 -6.89 -5.17 -7.37
CA LEU A 54 -8.21 -5.62 -7.85
C LEU A 54 -8.19 -7.00 -8.55
N LYS A 55 -7.05 -7.46 -9.03
CA LYS A 55 -6.86 -8.79 -9.65
C LYS A 55 -6.30 -9.84 -8.68
N GLY A 56 -6.47 -9.66 -7.39
CA GLY A 56 -5.95 -10.55 -6.36
C GLY A 56 -4.47 -10.33 -6.04
N GLY A 57 -3.90 -9.22 -6.50
CA GLY A 57 -2.56 -8.78 -6.10
C GLY A 57 -2.57 -8.01 -4.77
N LYS A 58 -1.43 -7.93 -4.13
CA LYS A 58 -1.24 -7.13 -2.92
C LYS A 58 -1.20 -5.64 -3.25
N SER A 59 -1.82 -4.81 -2.40
CA SER A 59 -1.77 -3.33 -2.54
C SER A 59 -0.40 -2.78 -2.13
N ARG A 60 0.32 -3.51 -1.27
CA ARG A 60 1.57 -3.08 -0.63
C ARG A 60 1.43 -1.72 0.04
N THR A 61 0.31 -1.51 0.69
CA THR A 61 -0.01 -0.28 1.40
C THR A 61 -0.30 -0.59 2.86
N VAL A 62 0.32 0.15 3.76
CA VAL A 62 0.07 0.09 5.21
C VAL A 62 -0.49 1.44 5.63
N LEU A 63 -1.58 1.45 6.39
CA LEU A 63 -2.08 2.65 7.04
C LEU A 63 -1.31 2.87 8.35
N LEU A 64 -0.78 4.07 8.54
CA LEU A 64 -0.22 4.54 9.81
C LEU A 64 -1.11 5.66 10.34
N ILE A 65 -1.74 5.45 11.50
CA ILE A 65 -2.58 6.44 12.17
C ILE A 65 -1.81 7.02 13.34
N VAL A 66 -1.66 8.35 13.33
CA VAL A 66 -1.00 9.12 14.38
C VAL A 66 -1.95 10.18 14.92
N PRO A 67 -1.79 10.60 16.20
CA PRO A 67 -2.63 11.63 16.80
C PRO A 67 -2.54 12.97 16.07
N ASP A 68 -1.32 13.44 15.83
CA ASP A 68 -1.04 14.74 15.20
C ASP A 68 0.38 14.76 14.58
N LEU A 69 0.73 15.84 13.91
CA LEU A 69 2.07 16.07 13.35
C LEU A 69 2.77 17.28 13.96
N THR A 70 2.19 17.90 14.97
CA THR A 70 2.76 19.08 15.66
C THR A 70 3.79 18.69 16.69
N ASN A 71 3.59 17.54 17.34
CA ASN A 71 4.59 16.94 18.21
C ASN A 71 5.71 16.32 17.36
N ALA A 72 6.94 16.77 17.55
CA ALA A 72 8.12 16.35 16.79
C ALA A 72 8.41 14.83 16.85
N PHE A 73 7.83 14.10 17.79
CA PHE A 73 7.94 12.64 17.89
C PHE A 73 7.29 11.93 16.71
N PHE A 74 6.04 12.30 16.37
CA PHE A 74 5.29 11.61 15.31
C PHE A 74 5.89 11.77 13.91
N PRO A 75 6.31 12.95 13.44
CA PRO A 75 7.00 13.08 12.17
C PRO A 75 8.26 12.21 12.06
N LYS A 76 9.06 12.13 13.12
CA LYS A 76 10.25 11.26 13.14
C LYS A 76 9.87 9.79 13.03
N MET A 77 8.83 9.37 13.74
CA MET A 77 8.32 8.01 13.67
C MET A 77 7.78 7.68 12.27
N VAL A 78 6.99 8.58 11.66
CA VAL A 78 6.48 8.42 10.29
C VAL A 78 7.63 8.24 9.31
N THR A 79 8.69 9.05 9.41
CA THR A 79 9.88 8.93 8.57
C THR A 79 10.55 7.57 8.73
N CYS A 80 10.73 7.12 9.97
CA CYS A 80 11.34 5.83 10.26
C CYS A 80 10.51 4.66 9.69
N PHE A 81 9.19 4.71 9.82
CA PHE A 81 8.28 3.73 9.23
C PHE A 81 8.37 3.73 7.70
N GLU A 82 8.33 4.90 7.07
CA GLU A 82 8.43 5.05 5.62
C GLU A 82 9.72 4.44 5.09
N GLU A 83 10.86 4.78 5.68
CA GLU A 83 12.16 4.26 5.26
C GLU A 83 12.25 2.72 5.36
N ASN A 84 11.66 2.13 6.39
CA ASN A 84 11.68 0.68 6.55
C ASN A 84 10.69 -0.02 5.62
N LEU A 85 9.48 0.49 5.47
CA LEU A 85 8.48 -0.09 4.57
C LEU A 85 8.89 0.02 3.11
N ARG A 86 9.54 1.11 2.71
CA ARG A 86 10.08 1.32 1.36
C ARG A 86 11.13 0.26 0.97
N LYS A 87 11.95 -0.22 1.91
CA LYS A 87 12.91 -1.32 1.66
C LYS A 87 12.23 -2.63 1.24
N HIS A 88 10.95 -2.77 1.57
CA HIS A 88 10.11 -3.92 1.23
C HIS A 88 9.06 -3.63 0.16
N ASP A 89 9.21 -2.52 -0.59
CA ASP A 89 8.26 -2.04 -1.60
C ASP A 89 6.84 -1.77 -1.06
N TYR A 90 6.72 -1.38 0.22
CA TYR A 90 5.47 -0.92 0.80
C TYR A 90 5.40 0.61 0.82
N SER A 91 4.19 1.12 0.67
CA SER A 91 3.86 2.54 0.80
C SER A 91 3.07 2.80 2.08
N ILE A 92 3.22 4.00 2.66
CA ILE A 92 2.40 4.43 3.78
C ILE A 92 1.20 5.23 3.27
N LEU A 93 0.02 4.92 3.81
CA LEU A 93 -1.13 5.79 3.86
C LEU A 93 -1.14 6.43 5.26
N LEU A 94 -0.98 7.75 5.36
CA LEU A 94 -0.98 8.44 6.64
C LEU A 94 -2.41 8.88 7.00
N GLY A 95 -2.83 8.56 8.21
CA GLY A 95 -4.04 9.04 8.86
C GLY A 95 -3.70 9.90 10.07
N ILE A 96 -4.45 10.98 10.27
CA ILE A 96 -4.35 11.82 11.48
C ILE A 96 -5.67 11.69 12.21
N SER A 97 -5.59 11.31 13.49
CA SER A 97 -6.78 11.04 14.32
C SER A 97 -7.25 12.23 15.14
N ASP A 98 -6.42 13.25 15.29
CA ASP A 98 -6.69 14.39 16.21
C ASP A 98 -7.13 13.93 17.62
N ASN A 99 -6.67 12.76 18.05
CA ASN A 99 -7.06 12.10 19.29
C ASN A 99 -8.59 11.93 19.43
N THR A 100 -9.30 11.69 18.32
CA THR A 100 -10.74 11.47 18.35
C THR A 100 -11.12 10.14 17.70
N GLU A 101 -12.08 9.46 18.31
CA GLU A 101 -12.63 8.21 17.79
C GLU A 101 -13.24 8.37 16.38
N GLU A 102 -13.89 9.51 16.15
CA GLU A 102 -14.50 9.80 14.85
C GLU A 102 -13.46 9.82 13.71
N GLN A 103 -12.33 10.50 13.92
CA GLN A 103 -11.27 10.57 12.92
C GLN A 103 -10.54 9.23 12.76
N GLU A 104 -10.36 8.48 13.85
CA GLU A 104 -9.81 7.12 13.75
C GLU A 104 -10.70 6.22 12.89
N ASN A 105 -12.01 6.23 13.11
CA ASN A 105 -12.97 5.45 12.31
C ASN A 105 -12.93 5.84 10.83
N ARG A 106 -12.84 7.12 10.51
CA ARG A 106 -12.63 7.60 9.13
C ARG A 106 -11.33 7.08 8.53
N CYS A 107 -10.25 7.01 9.32
CA CYS A 107 -8.99 6.45 8.86
C CYS A 107 -9.12 4.95 8.53
N PHE A 108 -9.84 4.17 9.34
CA PHE A 108 -10.09 2.75 9.09
C PHE A 108 -10.94 2.53 7.83
N GLU A 109 -11.98 3.33 7.61
CA GLU A 109 -12.79 3.28 6.38
C GLU A 109 -11.93 3.55 5.14
N ARG A 110 -11.04 4.53 5.22
CA ARG A 110 -10.08 4.84 4.16
C ARG A 110 -9.10 3.69 3.91
N ALA A 111 -8.59 3.03 4.98
CA ALA A 111 -7.75 1.86 4.84
C ALA A 111 -8.40 0.77 3.99
N SER A 112 -9.66 0.47 4.30
CA SER A 112 -10.46 -0.51 3.56
C SER A 112 -10.64 -0.09 2.09
N SER A 113 -10.96 1.17 1.84
CA SER A 113 -11.17 1.72 0.49
C SER A 113 -9.90 1.67 -0.37
N PHE A 114 -8.73 1.87 0.22
CA PHE A 114 -7.43 1.80 -0.45
C PHE A 114 -6.84 0.39 -0.43
N GLY A 115 -7.51 -0.58 0.18
CA GLY A 115 -7.06 -1.97 0.27
C GLY A 115 -5.77 -2.11 1.08
N ALA A 116 -5.61 -1.33 2.15
CA ALA A 116 -4.43 -1.44 3.01
C ALA A 116 -4.29 -2.88 3.56
N GLU A 117 -3.08 -3.40 3.52
CA GLU A 117 -2.75 -4.77 3.98
C GLU A 117 -2.47 -4.84 5.47
N GLY A 118 -2.24 -3.70 6.10
CA GLY A 118 -2.00 -3.59 7.53
C GLY A 118 -2.29 -2.19 8.04
N ILE A 119 -2.50 -2.09 9.34
CA ILE A 119 -2.67 -0.83 10.04
C ILE A 119 -1.70 -0.80 11.23
N VAL A 120 -0.99 0.31 11.35
CA VAL A 120 -0.28 0.70 12.56
C VAL A 120 -1.04 1.88 13.15
N TRP A 121 -1.50 1.74 14.36
CA TRP A 121 -2.41 2.70 14.96
C TRP A 121 -1.94 3.07 16.37
N ILE A 122 -1.83 4.38 16.62
CA ILE A 122 -1.63 4.95 17.94
C ILE A 122 -3.01 5.40 18.42
N ALA A 123 -3.62 4.58 19.27
CA ALA A 123 -4.97 4.78 19.75
C ALA A 123 -5.10 6.04 20.60
N CYS A 124 -6.23 6.72 20.48
CA CYS A 124 -6.57 7.85 21.34
C CYS A 124 -7.02 7.41 22.74
N ASP A 125 -7.47 6.15 22.88
CA ASP A 125 -7.87 5.55 24.15
C ASP A 125 -7.44 4.07 24.25
N GLU A 126 -7.55 3.49 25.45
CA GLU A 126 -7.23 2.08 25.73
C GLU A 126 -8.48 1.18 25.68
N ASN A 127 -9.53 1.54 24.97
CA ASN A 127 -10.75 0.74 24.90
C ASN A 127 -10.53 -0.59 24.21
N GLN A 128 -10.32 -1.64 25.01
CA GLN A 128 -10.01 -2.99 24.56
C GLN A 128 -11.12 -3.62 23.71
N GLU A 129 -12.37 -3.31 23.99
CA GLU A 129 -13.51 -3.83 23.24
C GLU A 129 -13.54 -3.26 21.83
N ARG A 130 -13.29 -1.96 21.69
CA ARG A 130 -13.18 -1.28 20.41
C ARG A 130 -12.01 -1.83 19.59
N ILE A 131 -10.84 -1.99 20.19
CA ILE A 131 -9.66 -2.59 19.57
C ILE A 131 -9.99 -3.99 19.07
N SER A 132 -10.64 -4.82 19.88
CA SER A 132 -11.02 -6.19 19.53
C SER A 132 -12.00 -6.23 18.36
N ASN A 133 -12.97 -5.31 18.31
CA ASN A 133 -13.92 -5.21 17.21
C ASN A 133 -13.26 -4.80 15.89
N LEU A 134 -12.28 -3.89 15.93
CA LEU A 134 -11.50 -3.47 14.76
C LEU A 134 -10.61 -4.58 14.22
N ILE A 135 -10.00 -5.39 15.09
CA ILE A 135 -9.21 -6.56 14.71
C ILE A 135 -10.07 -7.60 13.97
N ARG A 136 -11.33 -7.81 14.38
CA ARG A 136 -12.26 -8.74 13.72
C ARG A 136 -12.64 -8.34 12.30
N LEU A 137 -12.43 -7.10 11.90
CA LEU A 137 -12.67 -6.60 10.52
C LEU A 137 -11.59 -7.01 9.51
N SER A 138 -10.78 -8.02 9.80
CA SER A 138 -9.79 -8.65 8.90
C SER A 138 -8.53 -7.84 8.61
N LEU A 139 -8.15 -6.92 9.48
CA LEU A 139 -6.88 -6.22 9.38
C LEU A 139 -5.89 -6.83 10.37
N ILE A 140 -4.71 -7.22 9.89
CA ILE A 140 -3.65 -7.77 10.75
C ILE A 140 -3.17 -6.64 11.66
N HIS A 141 -3.34 -6.85 12.96
CA HIS A 141 -2.91 -5.91 13.99
C HIS A 141 -1.49 -6.26 14.46
N ILE A 142 -0.58 -5.31 14.36
CA ILE A 142 0.71 -5.37 15.04
C ILE A 142 0.70 -4.24 16.07
N SER A 143 0.40 -4.56 17.31
CA SER A 143 0.63 -3.66 18.44
C SER A 143 1.67 -4.28 19.35
N GLU A 144 2.82 -3.66 19.49
CA GLU A 144 3.63 -3.85 20.68
C GLU A 144 3.25 -2.77 21.70
N PRO A 145 2.85 -3.17 22.92
CA PRO A 145 2.70 -2.19 23.99
C PRO A 145 4.09 -1.70 24.39
N THR A 146 4.46 -0.50 23.97
CA THR A 146 5.59 0.18 24.58
C THR A 146 5.18 0.59 25.99
N ARG A 147 5.50 -0.24 26.97
CA ARG A 147 5.54 0.21 28.37
C ARG A 147 6.88 0.87 28.65
N PRO A 148 6.84 1.98 29.43
CA PRO A 148 8.05 2.64 29.93
C PRO A 148 8.86 1.75 30.87
#